data_68fdf3eff36e27fc9a68b12fb9304ecc
#
_entry.id   68fdf3eff36e27fc9a68b12fb9304ecc
#
_cell.length_a   1.000
_cell.length_b   1.000
_cell.length_c   1.000
_cell.angle_alpha   90.00
_cell.angle_beta   90.00
_cell.angle_gamma   90.00
#
_symmetry.space_group_name_H-M   'P 1'
#
loop_
_entity.id
_entity.type
_entity.pdbx_description
1 polymer ?
#
loop_
_entity_poly.entity_id
_entity_poly.type
_entity_poly.pdbx_seq_one_letter_code
_entity_poly.pdbx_strand_id
1 'polypeptide(L)'
;MKLKYIFSIIGLLLLISCGNFLEEQSSDLRYAISCEDLNELLVGGAYMKHVSNADGKAYNLIVKGDNAEYFPWIHVIDDDAEEVVKGGIESGTESPRSLVGSFYYWDKDPFNMKGVFYDDNVWNRLYTHIGVVNVVLEKADEFMNDPEELRNRVKGEAYFLRAAYYFLLVNFYAKPYSEISSSTDLGVPLKVYSHIEDKNWKRSPVDSVYSQVVADLNTAIKCFEGLPVKSVNRASEASALALLSRVYCYMGKWELVPELCDRVMEMGYSLVELNGHPILDKPLENSFNSQKSPELIFTQGSC
;
A
#
# COMPACT_ATOMS: atom_id res chain seq x y z
N MET A 1 -23.37 63.01 -27.06
CA MET A 1 -24.03 61.89 -26.40
C MET A 1 -23.34 60.54 -26.67
N LYS A 2 -22.86 60.23 -27.85
CA LYS A 2 -22.26 58.91 -28.18
C LYS A 2 -20.94 58.56 -27.43
N LEU A 3 -20.11 59.53 -27.06
CA LEU A 3 -18.82 59.32 -26.43
C LEU A 3 -18.96 58.82 -24.96
N LYS A 4 -20.00 59.25 -24.25
CA LYS A 4 -20.27 58.80 -22.85
C LYS A 4 -20.65 57.34 -22.77
N TYR A 5 -21.33 56.78 -23.74
CA TYR A 5 -21.70 55.37 -23.79
C TYR A 5 -20.51 54.46 -24.12
N ILE A 6 -19.53 54.97 -24.93
CA ILE A 6 -18.32 54.23 -25.24
C ILE A 6 -17.46 54.05 -23.98
N PHE A 7 -17.29 55.08 -23.17
CA PHE A 7 -16.58 55.00 -21.89
C PHE A 7 -17.29 54.08 -20.86
N SER A 8 -18.64 54.04 -20.88
CA SER A 8 -19.41 53.17 -20.00
C SER A 8 -19.29 51.68 -20.41
N ILE A 9 -19.21 51.37 -21.69
CA ILE A 9 -19.03 50.02 -22.23
C ILE A 9 -17.61 49.52 -21.99
N ILE A 10 -16.58 50.38 -22.15
CA ILE A 10 -15.18 50.05 -21.84
C ILE A 10 -15.02 49.80 -20.34
N GLY A 11 -15.67 50.56 -19.48
CA GLY A 11 -15.68 50.34 -18.03
C GLY A 11 -16.34 49.00 -17.61
N LEU A 12 -17.37 48.56 -18.33
CA LEU A 12 -18.06 47.30 -18.06
C LEU A 12 -17.23 46.06 -18.52
N LEU A 13 -16.44 46.24 -19.60
CA LEU A 13 -15.55 45.17 -20.10
C LEU A 13 -14.32 44.94 -19.22
N LEU A 14 -13.92 45.92 -18.39
CA LEU A 14 -12.82 45.75 -17.43
C LEU A 14 -13.24 45.03 -16.13
N LEU A 15 -14.52 44.76 -15.94
CA LEU A 15 -15.03 44.00 -14.78
C LEU A 15 -15.10 42.49 -15.05
N ILE A 16 -14.80 42.01 -16.25
CA ILE A 16 -14.60 40.59 -16.53
C ILE A 16 -13.13 40.27 -16.17
N SER A 17 -12.83 40.43 -14.90
CA SER A 17 -11.58 39.94 -14.32
C SER A 17 -11.67 38.43 -14.24
N CYS A 18 -10.69 37.72 -14.78
CA CYS A 18 -10.51 36.31 -14.64
C CYS A 18 -10.57 35.95 -13.14
N GLY A 19 -11.64 35.26 -12.70
CA GLY A 19 -11.85 34.90 -11.31
C GLY A 19 -10.70 34.06 -10.70
N ASN A 20 -9.88 33.42 -11.52
CA ASN A 20 -8.78 32.56 -11.09
C ASN A 20 -7.43 33.29 -10.90
N PHE A 21 -7.34 34.60 -11.19
CA PHE A 21 -6.09 35.36 -11.04
C PHE A 21 -5.76 35.70 -9.57
N LEU A 22 -6.74 35.62 -8.70
CA LEU A 22 -6.59 35.90 -7.26
C LEU A 22 -6.64 34.64 -6.38
N GLU A 23 -6.70 33.44 -6.95
CA GLU A 23 -6.45 32.23 -6.20
C GLU A 23 -4.97 32.19 -5.82
N GLU A 24 -4.68 32.44 -4.56
CA GLU A 24 -3.37 32.26 -3.96
C GLU A 24 -3.03 30.77 -4.01
N GLN A 25 -2.43 30.34 -5.11
CA GLN A 25 -1.85 29.01 -5.22
C GLN A 25 -0.50 29.09 -4.51
N SER A 26 -0.36 28.37 -3.40
CA SER A 26 0.94 28.17 -2.79
C SER A 26 1.89 27.62 -3.87
N SER A 27 2.99 28.32 -4.12
CA SER A 27 3.99 27.95 -5.13
C SER A 27 4.63 26.56 -4.89
N ASP A 28 4.42 25.99 -3.71
CA ASP A 28 4.99 24.73 -3.28
C ASP A 28 4.01 23.55 -3.40
N LEU A 29 2.73 23.80 -3.72
CA LEU A 29 1.73 22.77 -3.97
C LEU A 29 1.63 22.51 -5.49
N ARG A 30 2.33 21.50 -5.98
CA ARG A 30 2.07 20.95 -7.32
C ARG A 30 0.75 20.21 -7.28
N TYR A 31 -0.28 20.77 -7.88
CA TYR A 31 -1.54 20.05 -8.11
C TYR A 31 -1.32 19.09 -9.29
N ALA A 32 -1.78 17.84 -9.13
CA ALA A 32 -1.86 16.92 -10.25
C ALA A 32 -2.81 17.52 -11.30
N ILE A 33 -2.34 17.62 -12.54
CA ILE A 33 -3.11 18.12 -13.68
C ILE A 33 -3.31 17.06 -14.77
N SER A 34 -2.79 15.86 -14.55
CA SER A 34 -2.86 14.72 -15.47
C SER A 34 -2.78 13.38 -14.73
N CYS A 35 -3.15 12.30 -15.41
CA CYS A 35 -2.92 10.95 -14.91
C CYS A 35 -1.43 10.59 -14.79
N GLU A 36 -0.52 11.26 -15.54
CA GLU A 36 0.92 11.07 -15.35
C GLU A 36 1.38 11.64 -14.01
N ASP A 37 0.91 12.81 -13.62
CA ASP A 37 1.19 13.37 -12.29
C ASP A 37 0.65 12.47 -11.18
N LEU A 38 -0.53 11.87 -11.39
CA LEU A 38 -1.10 10.90 -10.44
C LEU A 38 -0.26 9.61 -10.38
N ASN A 39 0.29 9.16 -11.51
CA ASN A 39 1.22 8.04 -11.54
C ASN A 39 2.51 8.34 -10.74
N GLU A 40 3.07 9.54 -10.89
CA GLU A 40 4.22 9.99 -10.09
C GLU A 40 3.87 10.05 -8.59
N LEU A 41 2.68 10.55 -8.26
CA LEU A 41 2.19 10.61 -6.88
C LEU A 41 2.03 9.20 -6.27
N LEU A 42 1.52 8.23 -7.04
CA LEU A 42 1.46 6.82 -6.60
C LEU A 42 2.85 6.27 -6.30
N VAL A 43 3.79 6.42 -7.23
CA VAL A 43 5.16 5.89 -7.08
C VAL A 43 5.88 6.55 -5.90
N GLY A 44 5.74 7.87 -5.76
CA GLY A 44 6.45 8.63 -4.74
C GLY A 44 5.84 8.57 -3.34
N GLY A 45 4.50 8.39 -3.25
CA GLY A 45 3.78 8.56 -1.99
C GLY A 45 2.87 7.40 -1.59
N ALA A 46 2.43 6.55 -2.52
CA ALA A 46 1.50 5.47 -2.22
C ALA A 46 2.19 4.10 -2.10
N TYR A 47 3.17 3.80 -2.94
CA TYR A 47 3.98 2.60 -2.78
C TYR A 47 4.88 2.70 -1.55
N MET A 48 5.10 1.60 -0.85
CA MET A 48 6.06 1.54 0.25
C MET A 48 7.45 1.86 -0.28
N LYS A 49 8.15 2.76 0.39
CA LYS A 49 9.52 3.11 0.02
C LYS A 49 10.44 1.93 0.31
N HIS A 50 11.22 1.57 -0.68
CA HIS A 50 12.30 0.62 -0.48
C HIS A 50 13.44 1.28 0.28
N VAL A 51 13.85 0.69 1.40
CA VAL A 51 15.06 1.10 2.13
C VAL A 51 16.24 0.34 1.52
N SER A 52 16.85 0.89 0.47
CA SER A 52 18.14 0.40 0.00
C SER A 52 19.25 0.94 0.91
N ASN A 53 19.91 0.06 1.63
CA ASN A 53 21.21 0.42 2.20
C ASN A 53 22.19 0.55 1.03
N ALA A 54 22.48 1.79 0.64
CA ALA A 54 23.44 2.10 -0.44
C ALA A 54 24.85 1.52 -0.22
N ASP A 55 25.13 1.02 0.98
CA ASP A 55 26.44 0.53 1.40
C ASP A 55 26.56 -1.01 1.49
N GLY A 56 25.55 -1.78 1.11
CA GLY A 56 25.60 -3.26 1.18
C GLY A 56 25.81 -3.81 2.60
N LYS A 57 25.65 -3.00 3.62
CA LYS A 57 25.77 -3.43 5.03
C LYS A 57 24.45 -4.00 5.51
N ALA A 58 24.57 -5.07 6.28
CA ALA A 58 23.47 -5.82 6.89
C ALA A 58 22.35 -4.93 7.43
N TYR A 59 21.12 -5.37 7.23
CA TYR A 59 19.88 -4.79 7.68
C TYR A 59 20.00 -4.08 9.03
N ASN A 60 20.09 -2.77 9.00
CA ASN A 60 19.83 -1.97 10.19
C ASN A 60 18.32 -1.92 10.33
N LEU A 61 17.78 -2.61 11.31
CA LEU A 61 16.39 -2.48 11.75
C LEU A 61 16.17 -1.03 12.21
N ILE A 62 15.85 -0.16 11.24
CA ILE A 62 15.60 1.25 11.52
C ILE A 62 14.15 1.37 11.97
N VAL A 63 13.94 1.64 13.24
CA VAL A 63 12.59 1.73 13.86
C VAL A 63 12.06 3.16 13.84
N LYS A 64 12.86 4.17 13.49
CA LYS A 64 12.47 5.59 13.55
C LYS A 64 12.81 6.35 12.28
N GLY A 65 11.96 7.34 11.95
CA GLY A 65 12.15 8.28 10.85
C GLY A 65 11.63 7.77 9.50
N ASP A 66 11.85 8.55 8.46
CA ASP A 66 11.33 8.32 7.11
C ASP A 66 11.89 7.05 6.45
N ASN A 67 13.04 6.58 6.92
CA ASN A 67 13.73 5.39 6.42
C ASN A 67 13.51 4.14 7.30
N ALA A 68 12.58 4.19 8.27
CA ALA A 68 12.28 3.03 9.09
C ALA A 68 11.65 1.90 8.25
N GLU A 69 12.03 0.66 8.54
CA GLU A 69 11.39 -0.50 7.91
C GLU A 69 9.90 -0.55 8.27
N TYR A 70 9.09 -1.11 7.35
CA TYR A 70 7.65 -1.25 7.55
C TYR A 70 7.47 -2.48 8.40
N PHE A 71 7.60 -3.19 8.94
CA PHE A 71 7.33 -4.42 9.72
C PHE A 71 8.63 -5.08 10.20
N PRO A 72 9.49 -4.35 10.95
CA PRO A 72 10.78 -4.92 11.37
C PRO A 72 10.63 -6.16 12.26
N TRP A 73 9.45 -6.35 12.84
CA TRP A 73 9.11 -7.44 13.74
C TRP A 73 8.46 -8.65 13.05
N ILE A 74 8.04 -8.53 11.78
CA ILE A 74 7.26 -9.58 11.11
C ILE A 74 8.02 -10.90 10.96
N HIS A 75 9.35 -10.82 10.82
CA HIS A 75 10.21 -11.99 10.62
C HIS A 75 10.59 -12.69 11.92
N VAL A 76 10.14 -12.20 13.06
CA VAL A 76 10.48 -12.79 14.38
C VAL A 76 9.26 -13.24 15.17
N ILE A 77 8.06 -13.07 14.63
CA ILE A 77 6.80 -13.48 15.27
C ILE A 77 6.30 -14.84 14.79
N ASP A 78 7.07 -15.55 13.97
CA ASP A 78 6.77 -16.90 13.51
C ASP A 78 7.64 -17.92 14.26
N ASP A 79 7.38 -19.20 14.04
CA ASP A 79 8.08 -20.32 14.64
C ASP A 79 9.27 -20.82 13.79
N ASP A 80 9.53 -20.17 12.64
CA ASP A 80 10.66 -20.46 11.77
C ASP A 80 11.92 -19.67 12.16
N ALA A 81 11.79 -18.67 13.06
CA ALA A 81 12.90 -17.84 13.50
C ALA A 81 13.48 -18.34 14.83
N GLU A 82 14.80 -18.56 14.89
CA GLU A 82 15.51 -18.89 16.13
C GLU A 82 16.68 -17.95 16.41
N GLU A 83 16.96 -17.73 17.69
CA GLU A 83 18.15 -17.00 18.12
C GLU A 83 19.38 -17.90 18.04
N VAL A 84 20.25 -17.69 17.05
CA VAL A 84 21.46 -18.49 16.83
C VAL A 84 22.53 -18.20 17.90
N VAL A 85 22.61 -16.97 18.40
CA VAL A 85 23.57 -16.56 19.44
C VAL A 85 22.80 -16.25 20.71
N LYS A 86 22.91 -17.10 21.72
CA LYS A 86 22.23 -16.95 22.99
C LYS A 86 22.43 -15.56 23.60
N GLY A 87 21.32 -14.86 23.85
CA GLY A 87 21.31 -13.48 24.37
C GLY A 87 21.64 -12.42 23.32
N GLY A 88 21.68 -12.75 22.03
CA GLY A 88 21.93 -11.79 20.93
C GLY A 88 20.83 -10.76 20.81
N ILE A 89 19.58 -11.14 21.04
CA ILE A 89 18.42 -10.24 21.04
C ILE A 89 18.39 -9.41 22.32
N GLU A 90 18.68 -10.00 23.48
CA GLU A 90 18.67 -9.32 24.78
C GLU A 90 19.87 -8.40 25.00
N SER A 91 21.04 -8.72 24.43
CA SER A 91 22.28 -7.97 24.64
C SER A 91 22.32 -6.65 23.85
N GLY A 92 21.37 -6.42 22.95
CA GLY A 92 21.25 -5.17 22.20
C GLY A 92 20.73 -4.04 23.09
N THR A 93 21.59 -3.09 23.40
CA THR A 93 21.22 -1.89 24.16
C THR A 93 20.52 -0.83 23.28
N GLU A 94 20.43 -1.06 21.99
CA GLU A 94 19.87 -0.11 21.04
C GLU A 94 18.40 -0.43 20.72
N SER A 95 17.59 0.61 20.65
CA SER A 95 16.14 0.61 20.45
C SER A 95 15.56 -0.40 19.46
N PRO A 96 16.15 -0.63 18.26
CA PRO A 96 15.61 -1.56 17.28
C PRO A 96 15.60 -3.02 17.73
N ARG A 97 16.70 -3.45 18.37
CA ARG A 97 16.83 -4.84 18.83
C ARG A 97 15.89 -5.16 19.98
N SER A 98 15.66 -4.19 20.86
CA SER A 98 14.74 -4.38 21.98
C SER A 98 13.28 -4.45 21.51
N LEU A 99 12.87 -3.67 20.50
CA LEU A 99 11.52 -3.80 19.92
C LEU A 99 11.32 -5.17 19.26
N VAL A 100 12.27 -5.61 18.44
CA VAL A 100 12.23 -6.94 17.83
C VAL A 100 12.20 -8.03 18.89
N GLY A 101 12.97 -7.89 20.00
CA GLY A 101 12.95 -8.81 21.13
C GLY A 101 11.59 -8.93 21.80
N SER A 102 10.90 -7.82 22.02
CA SER A 102 9.56 -7.86 22.61
C SER A 102 8.56 -8.64 21.74
N PHE A 103 8.66 -8.54 20.43
CA PHE A 103 7.86 -9.35 19.52
C PHE A 103 8.33 -10.81 19.48
N TYR A 104 9.62 -11.07 19.46
CA TYR A 104 10.18 -12.42 19.47
C TYR A 104 9.77 -13.23 20.71
N TYR A 105 9.75 -12.58 21.89
CA TYR A 105 9.32 -13.20 23.14
C TYR A 105 7.80 -13.13 23.39
N TRP A 106 7.02 -12.62 22.44
CA TRP A 106 5.56 -12.49 22.53
C TRP A 106 5.12 -11.72 23.77
N ASP A 107 5.80 -10.62 24.07
CA ASP A 107 5.45 -9.75 25.19
C ASP A 107 4.01 -9.23 25.04
N LYS A 108 3.31 -9.12 26.17
CA LYS A 108 1.91 -8.67 26.21
C LYS A 108 1.73 -7.26 25.61
N ASP A 109 2.72 -6.41 25.74
CA ASP A 109 2.74 -5.04 25.24
C ASP A 109 4.09 -4.77 24.55
N PRO A 110 4.27 -5.24 23.32
CA PRO A 110 5.56 -5.22 22.64
C PRO A 110 6.06 -3.81 22.31
N PHE A 111 5.18 -2.81 22.28
CA PHE A 111 5.55 -1.41 22.07
C PHE A 111 5.94 -0.68 23.36
N ASN A 112 5.75 -1.30 24.53
CA ASN A 112 6.14 -0.77 25.82
C ASN A 112 7.31 -1.57 26.42
N MET A 113 8.52 -1.11 26.19
CA MET A 113 9.70 -1.77 26.71
C MET A 113 10.18 -1.10 28.00
N LYS A 114 9.97 -1.78 29.12
CA LYS A 114 10.42 -1.31 30.46
C LYS A 114 10.00 0.15 30.77
N GLY A 115 8.78 0.52 30.34
CA GLY A 115 8.22 1.87 30.54
C GLY A 115 8.61 2.91 29.48
N VAL A 116 9.33 2.52 28.44
CA VAL A 116 9.59 3.34 27.25
C VAL A 116 8.62 2.92 26.14
N PHE A 117 7.76 3.86 25.75
CA PHE A 117 6.81 3.62 24.66
C PHE A 117 7.44 3.95 23.31
N TYR A 118 7.21 3.09 22.34
CA TYR A 118 7.58 3.27 20.94
C TYR A 118 6.32 3.49 20.12
N ASP A 119 6.39 4.48 19.24
CA ASP A 119 5.29 4.74 18.31
C ASP A 119 5.13 3.60 17.32
N ASP A 120 3.89 3.22 17.07
CA ASP A 120 3.55 2.31 15.98
C ASP A 120 3.55 3.05 14.64
N ASN A 121 4.73 3.12 14.03
CA ASN A 121 4.90 3.77 12.75
C ASN A 121 4.17 3.06 11.60
N VAL A 122 3.89 1.77 11.73
CA VAL A 122 3.20 0.99 10.69
C VAL A 122 1.79 1.50 10.48
N TRP A 123 1.04 1.69 11.58
CA TRP A 123 -0.32 2.25 11.52
C TRP A 123 -0.34 3.60 10.81
N ASN A 124 0.47 4.54 11.25
CA ASN A 124 0.50 5.90 10.71
C ASN A 124 0.90 5.93 9.24
N ARG A 125 1.88 5.12 8.84
CA ARG A 125 2.37 5.04 7.46
C ARG A 125 1.34 4.45 6.52
N LEU A 126 0.69 3.34 6.91
CA LEU A 126 -0.33 2.73 6.07
C LEU A 126 -1.51 3.68 5.83
N TYR A 127 -1.94 4.43 6.86
CA TYR A 127 -2.98 5.45 6.67
C TYR A 127 -2.50 6.65 5.84
N THR A 128 -1.23 7.02 5.91
CA THR A 128 -0.65 8.04 5.02
C THR A 128 -0.72 7.58 3.57
N HIS A 129 -0.31 6.34 3.27
CA HIS A 129 -0.43 5.77 1.92
C HIS A 129 -1.88 5.69 1.44
N ILE A 130 -2.81 5.26 2.31
CA ILE A 130 -4.25 5.25 2.00
C ILE A 130 -4.74 6.66 1.68
N GLY A 131 -4.26 7.68 2.40
CA GLY A 131 -4.57 9.08 2.12
C GLY A 131 -4.17 9.50 0.72
N VAL A 132 -2.95 9.20 0.30
CA VAL A 132 -2.44 9.45 -1.06
C VAL A 132 -3.27 8.70 -2.10
N VAL A 133 -3.53 7.41 -1.87
CA VAL A 133 -4.36 6.58 -2.77
C VAL A 133 -5.76 7.17 -2.95
N ASN A 134 -6.39 7.64 -1.88
CA ASN A 134 -7.71 8.26 -1.96
C ASN A 134 -7.71 9.54 -2.82
N VAL A 135 -6.65 10.37 -2.70
CA VAL A 135 -6.48 11.55 -3.58
C VAL A 135 -6.38 11.12 -5.04
N VAL A 136 -5.57 10.10 -5.33
CA VAL A 136 -5.41 9.59 -6.70
C VAL A 136 -6.73 9.07 -7.27
N LEU A 137 -7.49 8.28 -6.51
CA LEU A 137 -8.77 7.73 -6.95
C LEU A 137 -9.82 8.80 -7.22
N GLU A 138 -9.85 9.85 -6.39
CA GLU A 138 -10.79 10.95 -6.55
C GLU A 138 -10.45 11.82 -7.76
N LYS A 139 -9.14 12.06 -7.99
CA LYS A 139 -8.66 12.90 -9.09
C LYS A 139 -8.63 12.21 -10.46
N ALA A 140 -8.42 10.89 -10.51
CA ALA A 140 -8.28 10.17 -11.76
C ALA A 140 -9.52 10.29 -12.67
N ASP A 141 -10.70 10.46 -12.10
CA ASP A 141 -11.94 10.64 -12.86
C ASP A 141 -12.11 12.08 -13.42
N GLU A 142 -11.30 13.04 -12.98
CA GLU A 142 -11.30 14.41 -13.53
C GLU A 142 -10.53 14.48 -14.88
N PHE A 143 -9.59 13.57 -15.12
CA PHE A 143 -8.69 13.57 -16.29
C PHE A 143 -9.20 12.68 -17.44
N MET A 144 -10.45 12.89 -17.86
CA MET A 144 -11.12 12.06 -18.89
C MET A 144 -10.48 12.19 -20.28
N ASN A 145 -9.70 13.25 -20.52
CA ASN A 145 -9.00 13.47 -21.79
C ASN A 145 -7.67 12.72 -21.89
N ASP A 146 -7.15 12.20 -20.79
CA ASP A 146 -5.94 11.39 -20.77
C ASP A 146 -6.18 10.01 -21.38
N PRO A 147 -5.12 9.33 -21.87
CA PRO A 147 -5.25 7.97 -22.40
C PRO A 147 -5.93 7.04 -21.41
N GLU A 148 -6.95 6.31 -21.88
CA GLU A 148 -7.74 5.40 -21.03
C GLU A 148 -6.85 4.33 -20.38
N GLU A 149 -5.87 3.80 -21.12
CA GLU A 149 -4.91 2.83 -20.57
C GLU A 149 -4.16 3.40 -19.35
N LEU A 150 -3.68 4.63 -19.45
CA LEU A 150 -2.96 5.27 -18.33
C LEU A 150 -3.88 5.51 -17.13
N ARG A 151 -5.08 6.03 -17.38
CA ARG A 151 -6.08 6.27 -16.33
C ARG A 151 -6.49 4.97 -15.65
N ASN A 152 -6.75 3.90 -16.42
CA ASN A 152 -7.11 2.59 -15.88
C ASN A 152 -5.95 2.00 -15.07
N ARG A 153 -4.71 2.12 -15.55
CA ARG A 153 -3.52 1.69 -14.79
C ARG A 153 -3.40 2.39 -13.46
N VAL A 154 -3.49 3.71 -13.44
CA VAL A 154 -3.40 4.53 -12.22
C VAL A 154 -4.50 4.16 -11.23
N LYS A 155 -5.74 4.01 -11.71
CA LYS A 155 -6.87 3.57 -10.87
C LYS A 155 -6.68 2.14 -10.36
N GLY A 156 -6.26 1.22 -11.21
CA GLY A 156 -6.03 -0.18 -10.85
C GLY A 156 -4.97 -0.31 -9.76
N GLU A 157 -3.84 0.38 -9.90
CA GLU A 157 -2.79 0.40 -8.89
C GLU A 157 -3.27 1.03 -7.57
N ALA A 158 -4.00 2.14 -7.64
CA ALA A 158 -4.54 2.80 -6.46
C ALA A 158 -5.53 1.91 -5.70
N TYR A 159 -6.47 1.25 -6.38
CA TYR A 159 -7.39 0.30 -5.76
C TYR A 159 -6.65 -0.89 -5.14
N PHE A 160 -5.68 -1.47 -5.86
CA PHE A 160 -4.86 -2.56 -5.34
C PHE A 160 -4.12 -2.15 -4.06
N LEU A 161 -3.44 -1.02 -4.06
CA LEU A 161 -2.69 -0.54 -2.90
C LEU A 161 -3.60 -0.27 -1.70
N ARG A 162 -4.77 0.34 -1.90
CA ARG A 162 -5.72 0.57 -0.82
C ARG A 162 -6.20 -0.74 -0.21
N ALA A 163 -6.53 -1.70 -1.05
CA ALA A 163 -6.91 -3.04 -0.60
C ALA A 163 -5.79 -3.72 0.18
N ALA A 164 -4.56 -3.69 -0.33
CA ALA A 164 -3.41 -4.29 0.32
C ALA A 164 -3.16 -3.67 1.70
N TYR A 165 -3.24 -2.35 1.82
CA TYR A 165 -3.01 -1.66 3.09
C TYR A 165 -4.13 -1.89 4.10
N TYR A 166 -5.39 -1.91 3.68
CA TYR A 166 -6.48 -2.30 4.59
C TYR A 166 -6.42 -3.76 5.00
N PHE A 167 -5.99 -4.64 4.11
CA PHE A 167 -5.78 -6.06 4.44
C PHE A 167 -4.66 -6.23 5.47
N LEU A 168 -3.55 -5.51 5.35
CA LEU A 168 -2.49 -5.49 6.36
C LEU A 168 -3.01 -4.94 7.69
N LEU A 169 -3.65 -3.77 7.67
CA LEU A 169 -4.19 -3.13 8.87
C LEU A 169 -5.16 -4.03 9.63
N VAL A 170 -6.12 -4.66 8.96
CA VAL A 170 -7.11 -5.50 9.64
C VAL A 170 -6.47 -6.76 10.22
N ASN A 171 -5.46 -7.33 9.55
CA ASN A 171 -4.78 -8.52 10.07
C ASN A 171 -3.84 -8.22 11.24
N PHE A 172 -3.22 -7.05 11.29
CA PHE A 172 -2.33 -6.69 12.40
C PHE A 172 -3.08 -6.13 13.63
N TYR A 173 -4.20 -5.44 13.41
CA TYR A 173 -4.84 -4.66 14.48
C TYR A 173 -6.25 -5.11 14.85
N ALA A 174 -6.76 -6.18 14.25
CA ALA A 174 -8.08 -6.71 14.56
C ALA A 174 -8.04 -8.21 14.84
N LYS A 175 -9.17 -8.76 15.27
CA LYS A 175 -9.32 -10.21 15.36
C LYS A 175 -9.34 -10.82 13.97
N PRO A 176 -8.94 -12.10 13.83
CA PRO A 176 -9.10 -12.85 12.59
C PRO A 176 -10.55 -12.80 12.09
N TYR A 177 -10.73 -12.85 10.78
CA TYR A 177 -12.06 -12.94 10.19
C TYR A 177 -12.79 -14.19 10.68
N SER A 178 -14.06 -14.05 11.03
CA SER A 178 -14.96 -15.13 11.40
C SER A 178 -16.35 -14.83 10.87
N GLU A 179 -16.97 -15.76 10.17
CA GLU A 179 -18.35 -15.59 9.69
C GLU A 179 -19.35 -15.32 10.83
N ILE A 180 -19.04 -15.80 12.05
CA ILE A 180 -19.94 -15.68 13.21
C ILE A 180 -19.84 -14.28 13.83
N SER A 181 -18.64 -13.67 13.88
CA SER A 181 -18.41 -12.50 14.73
C SER A 181 -17.84 -11.27 13.99
N SER A 182 -17.39 -11.40 12.74
CA SER A 182 -16.76 -10.31 12.00
C SER A 182 -17.66 -9.08 11.77
N SER A 183 -18.98 -9.26 11.82
CA SER A 183 -19.95 -8.14 11.75
C SER A 183 -19.98 -7.29 13.03
N THR A 184 -19.49 -7.82 14.14
CA THR A 184 -19.47 -7.14 15.45
C THR A 184 -18.06 -6.92 15.98
N ASP A 185 -17.09 -7.73 15.59
CA ASP A 185 -15.68 -7.54 15.95
C ASP A 185 -15.14 -6.25 15.34
N LEU A 186 -14.43 -5.48 16.16
CA LEU A 186 -13.86 -4.20 15.73
C LEU A 186 -12.65 -4.43 14.82
N GLY A 187 -12.78 -4.01 13.58
CA GLY A 187 -11.72 -3.94 12.59
C GLY A 187 -10.86 -2.69 12.73
N VAL A 188 -10.70 -1.92 11.66
CA VAL A 188 -9.94 -0.66 11.62
C VAL A 188 -10.80 0.45 11.02
N PRO A 189 -10.50 1.73 11.27
CA PRO A 189 -11.23 2.84 10.64
C PRO A 189 -11.16 2.76 9.11
N LEU A 190 -12.31 2.84 8.44
CA LEU A 190 -12.39 2.91 6.99
C LEU A 190 -12.54 4.36 6.54
N LYS A 191 -11.51 4.87 5.83
CA LYS A 191 -11.54 6.16 5.14
C LYS A 191 -11.25 5.95 3.67
N VAL A 192 -12.25 6.08 2.81
CA VAL A 192 -12.17 5.79 1.37
C VAL A 192 -12.31 7.04 0.49
N TYR A 193 -12.05 8.22 1.04
CA TYR A 193 -12.11 9.52 0.40
C TYR A 193 -10.94 10.41 0.85
N SER A 194 -10.60 11.45 0.08
CA SER A 194 -9.41 12.27 0.28
C SER A 194 -9.59 13.38 1.32
N HIS A 195 -10.77 13.99 1.38
CA HIS A 195 -10.98 15.17 2.19
C HIS A 195 -10.72 14.94 3.69
N ILE A 196 -10.17 15.96 4.35
CA ILE A 196 -9.84 15.92 5.77
C ILE A 196 -11.10 16.25 6.57
N GLU A 197 -11.39 15.44 7.58
CA GLU A 197 -12.47 15.69 8.53
C GLU A 197 -11.90 15.78 9.94
N ASP A 198 -12.30 16.82 10.66
CA ASP A 198 -12.01 16.95 12.09
C ASP A 198 -13.04 16.15 12.90
N LYS A 199 -12.81 14.83 12.96
CA LYS A 199 -13.64 13.91 13.75
C LYS A 199 -12.82 12.78 14.35
N ASN A 200 -13.33 12.24 15.46
CA ASN A 200 -12.81 11.00 16.02
C ASN A 200 -13.28 9.80 15.20
N TRP A 201 -12.36 9.16 14.50
CA TRP A 201 -12.62 7.96 13.70
C TRP A 201 -12.91 6.77 14.60
N LYS A 202 -14.01 6.08 14.32
CA LYS A 202 -14.33 4.80 14.97
C LYS A 202 -13.82 3.65 14.13
N ARG A 203 -13.50 2.55 14.79
CA ARG A 203 -13.17 1.28 14.11
C ARG A 203 -14.43 0.74 13.44
N SER A 204 -14.32 0.38 12.17
CA SER A 204 -15.38 -0.32 11.43
C SER A 204 -15.38 -1.80 11.79
N PRO A 205 -16.49 -2.53 11.61
CA PRO A 205 -16.48 -3.99 11.75
C PRO A 205 -15.46 -4.68 10.84
N VAL A 206 -14.95 -5.83 11.25
CA VAL A 206 -13.99 -6.61 10.47
C VAL A 206 -14.56 -6.96 9.09
N ASP A 207 -15.81 -7.41 9.01
CA ASP A 207 -16.47 -7.75 7.73
C ASP A 207 -16.57 -6.57 6.79
N SER A 208 -16.80 -5.36 7.31
CA SER A 208 -16.85 -4.14 6.50
C SER A 208 -15.48 -3.83 5.88
N VAL A 209 -14.39 -4.04 6.63
CA VAL A 209 -13.03 -3.86 6.11
C VAL A 209 -12.72 -4.89 5.03
N TYR A 210 -13.02 -6.17 5.26
CA TYR A 210 -12.83 -7.22 4.25
C TYR A 210 -13.71 -6.99 3.02
N SER A 211 -14.93 -6.53 3.19
CA SER A 211 -15.82 -6.18 2.07
C SER A 211 -15.25 -5.06 1.21
N GLN A 212 -14.65 -4.02 1.84
CA GLN A 212 -13.96 -2.95 1.12
C GLN A 212 -12.73 -3.47 0.38
N VAL A 213 -11.92 -4.32 1.01
CA VAL A 213 -10.75 -4.96 0.38
C VAL A 213 -11.16 -5.75 -0.86
N VAL A 214 -12.19 -6.59 -0.76
CA VAL A 214 -12.71 -7.38 -1.89
C VAL A 214 -13.25 -6.47 -2.99
N ALA A 215 -14.00 -5.42 -2.67
CA ALA A 215 -14.53 -4.46 -3.64
C ALA A 215 -13.40 -3.74 -4.40
N ASP A 216 -12.38 -3.27 -3.68
CA ASP A 216 -11.22 -2.60 -4.27
C ASP A 216 -10.44 -3.55 -5.19
N LEU A 217 -10.17 -4.80 -4.77
CA LEU A 217 -9.46 -5.77 -5.60
C LEU A 217 -10.24 -6.13 -6.87
N ASN A 218 -11.55 -6.35 -6.78
CA ASN A 218 -12.38 -6.59 -7.96
C ASN A 218 -12.37 -5.39 -8.93
N THR A 219 -12.33 -4.17 -8.39
CA THR A 219 -12.23 -2.97 -9.22
C THR A 219 -10.85 -2.86 -9.85
N ALA A 220 -9.78 -3.16 -9.11
CA ALA A 220 -8.41 -3.19 -9.62
C ALA A 220 -8.26 -4.19 -10.78
N ILE A 221 -8.78 -5.41 -10.64
CA ILE A 221 -8.76 -6.44 -11.69
C ILE A 221 -9.40 -5.90 -12.97
N LYS A 222 -10.59 -5.28 -12.88
CA LYS A 222 -11.26 -4.68 -14.05
C LYS A 222 -10.45 -3.56 -14.69
N CYS A 223 -9.82 -2.71 -13.87
CA CYS A 223 -8.97 -1.63 -14.37
C CYS A 223 -7.70 -2.13 -15.07
N PHE A 224 -7.18 -3.29 -14.68
CA PHE A 224 -6.00 -3.89 -15.30
C PHE A 224 -6.29 -4.78 -16.52
N GLU A 225 -7.54 -5.09 -16.78
CA GLU A 225 -7.93 -6.00 -17.86
C GLU A 225 -7.30 -5.58 -19.20
N GLY A 226 -6.52 -6.50 -19.81
CA GLY A 226 -5.84 -6.26 -21.08
C GLY A 226 -4.60 -5.35 -21.00
N LEU A 227 -4.24 -4.83 -19.82
CA LEU A 227 -3.06 -3.99 -19.69
C LEU A 227 -1.77 -4.83 -19.50
N PRO A 228 -0.68 -4.48 -20.20
CA PRO A 228 0.60 -5.17 -20.00
C PRO A 228 1.17 -4.93 -18.61
N VAL A 229 1.86 -5.93 -18.06
CA VAL A 229 2.60 -5.80 -16.79
C VAL A 229 3.75 -4.83 -16.98
N LYS A 230 3.86 -3.80 -16.14
CA LYS A 230 4.92 -2.78 -16.23
C LYS A 230 6.23 -3.25 -15.60
N SER A 231 6.17 -3.83 -14.42
CA SER A 231 7.29 -4.45 -13.71
C SER A 231 6.76 -5.21 -12.48
N VAL A 232 7.60 -6.05 -11.88
CA VAL A 232 7.28 -6.77 -10.63
C VAL A 232 7.09 -5.83 -9.42
N ASN A 233 7.55 -4.58 -9.53
CA ASN A 233 7.37 -3.57 -8.48
C ASN A 233 6.12 -2.69 -8.68
N ARG A 234 5.33 -2.97 -9.72
CA ARG A 234 4.07 -2.27 -9.99
C ARG A 234 2.92 -3.27 -9.96
N ALA A 235 1.82 -2.87 -9.36
CA ALA A 235 0.64 -3.71 -9.30
C ALA A 235 0.10 -4.02 -10.71
N SER A 236 -0.49 -5.20 -10.86
CA SER A 236 -1.00 -5.74 -12.11
C SER A 236 -2.25 -6.58 -11.86
N GLU A 237 -2.92 -7.04 -12.91
CA GLU A 237 -4.05 -7.95 -12.79
C GLU A 237 -3.67 -9.22 -12.01
N ALA A 238 -2.52 -9.83 -12.32
CA ALA A 238 -2.03 -11.00 -11.61
C ALA A 238 -1.83 -10.76 -10.11
N SER A 239 -1.27 -9.59 -9.73
CA SER A 239 -1.10 -9.25 -8.31
C SER A 239 -2.43 -9.04 -7.59
N ALA A 240 -3.43 -8.44 -8.26
CA ALA A 240 -4.75 -8.25 -7.70
C ALA A 240 -5.51 -9.57 -7.52
N LEU A 241 -5.43 -10.48 -8.50
CA LEU A 241 -5.99 -11.84 -8.42
C LEU A 241 -5.33 -12.65 -7.29
N ALA A 242 -4.00 -12.64 -7.20
CA ALA A 242 -3.25 -13.35 -6.18
C ALA A 242 -3.57 -12.82 -4.77
N LEU A 243 -3.71 -11.50 -4.60
CA LEU A 243 -4.11 -10.93 -3.31
C LEU A 243 -5.57 -11.27 -2.98
N LEU A 244 -6.47 -11.22 -3.95
CA LEU A 244 -7.87 -11.58 -3.74
C LEU A 244 -8.03 -13.05 -3.33
N SER A 245 -7.27 -13.97 -3.95
CA SER A 245 -7.25 -15.38 -3.55
C SER A 245 -6.81 -15.54 -2.10
N ARG A 246 -5.77 -14.83 -1.69
CA ARG A 246 -5.30 -14.81 -0.28
C ARG A 246 -6.37 -14.24 0.65
N VAL A 247 -7.03 -13.16 0.29
CA VAL A 247 -8.13 -12.57 1.09
C VAL A 247 -9.26 -13.60 1.27
N TYR A 248 -9.63 -14.34 0.23
CA TYR A 248 -10.65 -15.39 0.35
C TYR A 248 -10.19 -16.56 1.23
N CYS A 249 -8.89 -16.93 1.19
CA CYS A 249 -8.35 -17.91 2.16
C CYS A 249 -8.55 -17.43 3.62
N TYR A 250 -8.23 -16.17 3.90
CA TYR A 250 -8.43 -15.58 5.25
C TYR A 250 -9.89 -15.48 5.65
N MET A 251 -10.80 -15.36 4.70
CA MET A 251 -12.25 -15.35 4.93
C MET A 251 -12.85 -16.77 5.04
N GLY A 252 -12.07 -17.84 4.80
CA GLY A 252 -12.57 -19.21 4.76
C GLY A 252 -13.39 -19.54 3.50
N LYS A 253 -13.34 -18.71 2.47
CA LYS A 253 -14.08 -18.89 1.19
C LYS A 253 -13.25 -19.67 0.18
N TRP A 254 -12.92 -20.89 0.54
CA TRP A 254 -11.98 -21.74 -0.19
C TRP A 254 -12.44 -22.07 -1.61
N GLU A 255 -13.75 -22.14 -1.85
CA GLU A 255 -14.36 -22.43 -3.14
C GLU A 255 -14.09 -21.36 -4.22
N LEU A 256 -13.76 -20.12 -3.79
CA LEU A 256 -13.47 -19.01 -4.70
C LEU A 256 -11.98 -18.91 -5.09
N VAL A 257 -11.11 -19.67 -4.41
CA VAL A 257 -9.66 -19.56 -4.58
C VAL A 257 -9.14 -20.18 -5.88
N PRO A 258 -9.56 -21.41 -6.29
CA PRO A 258 -8.96 -22.09 -7.44
C PRO A 258 -9.08 -21.29 -8.73
N GLU A 259 -10.23 -20.73 -9.05
CA GLU A 259 -10.46 -19.95 -10.27
C GLU A 259 -9.50 -18.76 -10.38
N LEU A 260 -9.25 -18.05 -9.25
CA LEU A 260 -8.32 -16.92 -9.23
C LEU A 260 -6.87 -17.36 -9.45
N CYS A 261 -6.48 -18.49 -8.85
CA CYS A 261 -5.15 -19.04 -9.03
C CYS A 261 -4.93 -19.52 -10.45
N ASP A 262 -5.91 -20.20 -11.05
CA ASP A 262 -5.85 -20.68 -12.43
C ASP A 262 -5.66 -19.51 -13.41
N ARG A 263 -6.38 -18.41 -13.23
CA ARG A 263 -6.21 -17.19 -14.02
C ARG A 263 -4.79 -16.62 -13.91
N VAL A 264 -4.19 -16.62 -12.71
CA VAL A 264 -2.79 -16.18 -12.53
C VAL A 264 -1.82 -17.09 -13.26
N MET A 265 -2.03 -18.43 -13.22
CA MET A 265 -1.21 -19.40 -13.94
C MET A 265 -1.33 -19.23 -15.46
N GLU A 266 -2.53 -18.96 -15.98
CA GLU A 266 -2.79 -18.68 -17.41
C GLU A 266 -2.06 -17.42 -17.91
N MET A 267 -1.73 -16.47 -17.02
CA MET A 267 -0.91 -15.29 -17.34
C MET A 267 0.59 -15.59 -17.44
N GLY A 268 1.00 -16.85 -17.26
CA GLY A 268 2.38 -17.30 -17.43
C GLY A 268 3.21 -17.38 -16.15
N TYR A 269 2.60 -17.17 -14.99
CA TYR A 269 3.25 -17.46 -13.71
C TYR A 269 3.24 -18.96 -13.43
N SER A 270 4.29 -19.47 -12.80
CA SER A 270 4.42 -20.89 -12.51
C SER A 270 5.22 -21.13 -11.25
N LEU A 271 5.03 -22.31 -10.66
CA LEU A 271 5.85 -22.73 -9.52
C LEU A 271 7.30 -23.01 -9.98
N VAL A 272 8.24 -22.75 -9.09
CA VAL A 272 9.65 -23.10 -9.31
C VAL A 272 9.82 -24.62 -9.27
N GLU A 273 10.48 -25.18 -10.29
CA GLU A 273 10.89 -26.58 -10.27
C GLU A 273 12.07 -26.74 -9.31
N LEU A 274 11.85 -27.44 -8.20
CA LEU A 274 12.84 -27.61 -7.13
C LEU A 274 13.89 -28.70 -7.44
N ASN A 275 13.54 -29.68 -8.28
CA ASN A 275 14.46 -30.76 -8.61
C ASN A 275 15.63 -30.24 -9.46
N GLY A 276 16.84 -30.25 -8.91
CA GLY A 276 18.03 -29.73 -9.57
C GLY A 276 18.07 -28.22 -9.68
N HIS A 277 17.25 -27.50 -8.89
CA HIS A 277 17.27 -26.03 -8.91
C HIS A 277 18.61 -25.49 -8.39
N PRO A 278 19.23 -24.48 -9.08
CA PRO A 278 20.52 -23.90 -8.69
C PRO A 278 20.58 -23.31 -7.29
N ILE A 279 19.45 -23.05 -6.66
CA ILE A 279 19.38 -22.55 -5.26
C ILE A 279 20.05 -23.52 -4.28
N LEU A 280 20.02 -24.83 -4.57
CA LEU A 280 20.66 -25.85 -3.72
C LEU A 280 22.19 -25.68 -3.69
N ASP A 281 22.79 -25.19 -4.79
CA ASP A 281 24.22 -24.97 -4.92
C ASP A 281 24.62 -23.55 -4.53
N LYS A 282 23.78 -22.55 -4.83
CA LYS A 282 24.08 -21.12 -4.61
C LYS A 282 22.85 -20.37 -4.08
N PRO A 283 22.49 -20.57 -2.82
CA PRO A 283 21.24 -20.01 -2.25
C PRO A 283 21.14 -18.48 -2.34
N LEU A 284 22.26 -17.75 -2.18
CA LEU A 284 22.26 -16.28 -2.21
C LEU A 284 22.12 -15.70 -3.62
N GLU A 285 22.62 -16.44 -4.63
CA GLU A 285 22.55 -15.99 -6.05
C GLU A 285 21.23 -16.35 -6.72
N ASN A 286 20.59 -17.43 -6.27
CA ASN A 286 19.41 -18.03 -6.91
C ASN A 286 18.22 -18.08 -5.96
N SER A 287 18.03 -17.04 -5.13
CA SER A 287 16.91 -16.94 -4.21
C SER A 287 15.56 -17.05 -4.94
N PHE A 288 14.59 -17.76 -4.34
CA PHE A 288 13.21 -17.80 -4.81
C PHE A 288 12.56 -16.42 -4.90
N ASN A 289 13.02 -15.48 -4.08
CA ASN A 289 12.55 -14.10 -4.06
C ASN A 289 13.29 -13.19 -5.06
N SER A 290 14.10 -13.75 -5.96
CA SER A 290 14.76 -12.94 -7.00
C SER A 290 13.73 -12.43 -8.02
N GLN A 291 14.01 -11.27 -8.63
CA GLN A 291 13.15 -10.71 -9.70
C GLN A 291 13.01 -11.63 -10.92
N LYS A 292 13.84 -12.67 -11.03
CA LYS A 292 13.80 -13.68 -12.09
C LYS A 292 12.96 -14.90 -11.73
N SER A 293 12.46 -14.98 -10.51
CA SER A 293 11.63 -16.11 -10.09
C SER A 293 10.31 -16.14 -10.88
N PRO A 294 9.91 -17.28 -11.45
CA PRO A 294 8.62 -17.41 -12.10
C PRO A 294 7.43 -17.32 -11.13
N GLU A 295 7.68 -17.45 -9.83
CA GLU A 295 6.68 -17.29 -8.76
C GLU A 295 6.48 -15.85 -8.35
N LEU A 296 7.41 -14.93 -8.70
CA LEU A 296 7.33 -13.55 -8.25
C LEU A 296 6.31 -12.76 -9.09
N ILE A 297 5.17 -12.50 -8.51
CA ILE A 297 4.09 -11.73 -9.14
C ILE A 297 4.23 -10.23 -8.85
N PHE A 298 4.53 -9.88 -7.58
CA PHE A 298 4.60 -8.50 -7.13
C PHE A 298 5.44 -8.38 -5.85
N THR A 299 6.24 -7.31 -5.76
CA THR A 299 6.96 -6.96 -4.53
C THR A 299 7.06 -5.44 -4.36
N GLN A 300 6.97 -4.97 -3.12
CA GLN A 300 7.29 -3.59 -2.72
C GLN A 300 8.67 -3.51 -2.02
N GLY A 301 9.38 -4.61 -1.91
CA GLY A 301 10.71 -4.69 -1.31
C GLY A 301 11.82 -4.92 -2.33
N SER A 302 13.07 -4.97 -1.85
CA SER A 302 14.19 -5.51 -2.62
C SER A 302 14.06 -7.03 -2.68
N CYS A 303 14.18 -7.55 -3.86
CA CYS A 303 14.36 -8.99 -4.09
C CYS A 303 15.84 -9.30 -4.23
#